data_65fddf4c7dfc9d58301786b189d61ac6
#
_entry.id   65fddf4c7dfc9d58301786b189d61ac6
#
_cell.length_a   1.000
_cell.length_b   1.000
_cell.length_c   1.000
_cell.angle_alpha   90.00
_cell.angle_beta   90.00
_cell.angle_gamma   90.00
#
_symmetry.space_group_name_H-M   'P 1'
#
loop_
_entity.id
_entity.type
_entity.pdbx_description
1 polymer ?
#
loop_
_entity_poly.entity_id
_entity_poly.type
_entity_poly.pdbx_seq_one_letter_code
_entity_poly.pdbx_strand_id
1 'polypeptide(L)'
;NFRHFVLGAVAIFFYVGIEIGIPNEMIFYINNLGFEGSAAVAGTLSAAYWLLMLCGRFLSSIISGKVSTRLQMIIVSSVAIALLLIAIFLPESMGMTIKGGEVPLKCAFIAACGLCTSIMWGAIFNLCVEGLGKYTEQASGIFMMLVVGGGIMPLIQHNVLALTIGYIPSYWLVVAMLAYILFYALIGSKNVNKDIPVE
;
A
#
# COMPACT_ATOMS: atom_id res chain seq x y z
N ASN A 1 12.48 -7.34 -23.48
CA ASN A 1 12.26 -6.78 -22.14
C ASN A 1 11.37 -5.53 -22.24
N PHE A 2 10.14 -5.64 -21.75
CA PHE A 2 9.24 -4.50 -21.64
C PHE A 2 9.57 -3.72 -20.35
N ARG A 3 10.03 -2.48 -20.49
CA ARG A 3 10.44 -1.66 -19.34
C ARG A 3 9.29 -1.43 -18.35
N HIS A 4 8.09 -1.09 -18.83
CA HIS A 4 6.93 -0.84 -17.99
C HIS A 4 6.50 -2.10 -17.22
N PHE A 5 6.67 -3.29 -17.81
CA PHE A 5 6.42 -4.56 -17.13
C PHE A 5 7.42 -4.79 -15.98
N VAL A 6 8.73 -4.61 -16.23
CA VAL A 6 9.74 -4.82 -15.18
C VAL A 6 9.54 -3.87 -14.01
N LEU A 7 9.28 -2.59 -14.31
CA LEU A 7 8.99 -1.61 -13.25
C LEU A 7 7.67 -1.89 -12.52
N GLY A 8 6.65 -2.39 -13.24
CA GLY A 8 5.38 -2.80 -12.66
C GLY A 8 5.51 -4.04 -11.78
N ALA A 9 6.38 -4.97 -12.17
CA ALA A 9 6.72 -6.14 -11.39
C ALA A 9 7.38 -5.79 -10.05
N VAL A 10 8.25 -4.79 -10.00
CA VAL A 10 8.78 -4.24 -8.75
C VAL A 10 7.69 -3.49 -7.97
N ALA A 11 6.80 -2.78 -8.68
CA ALA A 11 5.71 -2.05 -8.04
C ALA A 11 4.75 -2.99 -7.30
N ILE A 12 4.39 -4.15 -7.88
CA ILE A 12 3.51 -5.11 -7.19
C ILE A 12 4.20 -5.73 -5.96
N PHE A 13 5.50 -6.02 -6.05
CA PHE A 13 6.27 -6.52 -4.92
C PHE A 13 6.19 -5.53 -3.73
N PHE A 14 6.41 -4.25 -3.98
CA PHE A 14 6.29 -3.23 -2.93
C PHE A 14 4.85 -3.03 -2.48
N TYR A 15 3.90 -3.03 -3.42
CA TYR A 15 2.49 -2.82 -3.09
C TYR A 15 1.95 -3.87 -2.10
N VAL A 16 2.21 -5.15 -2.36
CA VAL A 16 1.72 -6.20 -1.44
C VAL A 16 2.42 -6.10 -0.08
N GLY A 17 3.69 -5.67 -0.08
CA GLY A 17 4.40 -5.32 1.14
C GLY A 17 3.75 -4.18 1.92
N ILE A 18 3.27 -3.15 1.23
CA ILE A 18 2.53 -2.01 1.82
C ILE A 18 1.18 -2.48 2.37
N GLU A 19 0.41 -3.21 1.56
CA GLU A 19 -0.93 -3.68 1.88
C GLU A 19 -0.96 -4.48 3.18
N ILE A 20 0.01 -5.35 3.39
CA ILE A 20 0.13 -6.21 4.58
C ILE A 20 0.89 -5.50 5.69
N GLY A 21 1.93 -4.76 5.37
CA GLY A 21 2.80 -4.09 6.33
C GLY A 21 2.09 -3.01 7.15
N ILE A 22 1.23 -2.21 6.52
CA ILE A 22 0.51 -1.13 7.20
C ILE A 22 -0.33 -1.65 8.39
N PRO A 23 -1.29 -2.56 8.20
CA PRO A 23 -2.11 -3.04 9.32
C PRO A 23 -1.33 -3.90 10.31
N ASN A 24 -0.36 -4.69 9.86
CA ASN A 24 0.46 -5.52 10.75
C ASN A 24 1.26 -4.67 11.74
N GLU A 25 1.98 -3.68 11.27
CA GLU A 25 2.80 -2.83 12.12
C GLU A 25 1.96 -1.98 13.07
N MET A 26 0.77 -1.55 12.62
CA MET A 26 -0.20 -0.87 13.47
C MET A 26 -0.68 -1.76 14.64
N ILE A 27 -0.92 -3.05 14.39
CA ILE A 27 -1.28 -4.02 15.43
C ILE A 27 -0.17 -4.16 16.46
N PHE A 28 1.08 -4.33 16.02
CA PHE A 28 2.23 -4.43 16.92
C PHE A 28 2.42 -3.15 17.74
N TYR A 29 2.30 -1.99 17.10
CA TYR A 29 2.39 -0.71 17.78
C TYR A 29 1.36 -0.57 18.91
N ILE A 30 0.07 -0.82 18.61
CA ILE A 30 -1.01 -0.70 19.61
C ILE A 30 -0.85 -1.69 20.75
N ASN A 31 -0.47 -2.94 20.45
CA ASN A 31 -0.22 -3.95 21.49
C ASN A 31 0.96 -3.57 22.37
N ASN A 32 1.98 -2.91 21.81
CA ASN A 32 3.14 -2.42 22.57
C ASN A 32 2.81 -1.26 23.54
N LEU A 33 1.65 -0.57 23.36
CA LEU A 33 1.18 0.44 24.31
C LEU A 33 0.78 -0.17 25.68
N GLY A 34 0.48 -1.47 25.74
CA GLY A 34 0.37 -2.25 26.96
C GLY A 34 -0.85 -1.97 27.84
N PHE A 35 -1.87 -1.28 27.34
CA PHE A 35 -3.11 -1.05 28.09
C PHE A 35 -4.07 -2.25 27.99
N GLU A 36 -4.95 -2.41 28.99
CA GLU A 36 -5.94 -3.48 29.00
C GLU A 36 -6.91 -3.34 27.79
N GLY A 37 -7.05 -4.40 27.01
CA GLY A 37 -7.88 -4.39 25.79
C GLY A 37 -7.16 -3.90 24.52
N SER A 38 -5.84 -3.62 24.56
CA SER A 38 -5.06 -3.18 23.40
C SER A 38 -5.24 -4.07 22.17
N ALA A 39 -5.28 -5.38 22.35
CA ALA A 39 -5.51 -6.35 21.27
C ALA A 39 -6.88 -6.19 20.60
N ALA A 40 -7.94 -5.89 21.36
CA ALA A 40 -9.27 -5.65 20.81
C ALA A 40 -9.33 -4.34 20.01
N VAL A 41 -8.63 -3.31 20.48
CA VAL A 41 -8.51 -2.02 19.77
C VAL A 41 -7.68 -2.17 18.50
N ALA A 42 -6.55 -2.87 18.57
CA ALA A 42 -5.70 -3.17 17.41
C ALA A 42 -6.48 -3.95 16.33
N GLY A 43 -7.23 -4.97 16.72
CA GLY A 43 -8.11 -5.72 15.83
C GLY A 43 -9.21 -4.85 15.20
N THR A 44 -9.78 -3.92 15.96
CA THR A 44 -10.82 -3.00 15.44
C THR A 44 -10.25 -2.05 14.39
N LEU A 45 -9.08 -1.46 14.63
CA LEU A 45 -8.44 -0.56 13.67
C LEU A 45 -7.94 -1.30 12.43
N SER A 46 -7.43 -2.52 12.60
CA SER A 46 -7.09 -3.38 11.46
C SER A 46 -8.33 -3.74 10.63
N ALA A 47 -9.43 -4.09 11.27
CA ALA A 47 -10.70 -4.33 10.58
C ALA A 47 -11.20 -3.08 9.85
N ALA A 48 -11.05 -1.89 10.43
CA ALA A 48 -11.38 -0.63 9.79
C ALA A 48 -10.52 -0.39 8.53
N TYR A 49 -9.21 -0.70 8.57
CA TYR A 49 -8.32 -0.64 7.40
C TYR A 49 -8.86 -1.50 6.24
N TRP A 50 -9.20 -2.78 6.52
CA TRP A 50 -9.72 -3.70 5.51
C TRP A 50 -11.10 -3.31 5.00
N LEU A 51 -11.96 -2.77 5.88
CA LEU A 51 -13.28 -2.25 5.49
C LEU A 51 -13.14 -1.04 4.57
N LEU A 52 -12.24 -0.10 4.89
CA LEU A 52 -11.95 1.06 4.04
C LEU A 52 -11.38 0.63 2.69
N MET A 53 -10.55 -0.42 2.66
CA MET A 53 -10.06 -1.00 1.42
C MET A 53 -11.22 -1.57 0.58
N LEU A 54 -12.17 -2.26 1.18
CA LEU A 54 -13.36 -2.75 0.49
C LEU A 54 -14.17 -1.58 -0.08
N CYS A 55 -14.45 -0.56 0.71
CA CYS A 55 -15.15 0.65 0.27
C CYS A 55 -14.44 1.33 -0.89
N GLY A 56 -13.11 1.43 -0.82
CA GLY A 56 -12.31 2.03 -1.90
C GLY A 56 -12.40 1.25 -3.22
N ARG A 57 -12.46 -0.07 -3.17
CA ARG A 57 -12.66 -0.91 -4.36
C ARG A 57 -14.01 -0.63 -5.01
N PHE A 58 -15.09 -0.50 -4.23
CA PHE A 58 -16.41 -0.13 -4.75
C PHE A 58 -16.40 1.28 -5.38
N LEU A 59 -15.82 2.26 -4.70
CA LEU A 59 -15.71 3.63 -5.22
C LEU A 59 -14.91 3.66 -6.52
N SER A 60 -13.80 2.96 -6.59
CA SER A 60 -12.99 2.85 -7.79
C SER A 60 -13.76 2.22 -8.97
N SER A 61 -14.57 1.20 -8.71
CA SER A 61 -15.40 0.57 -9.73
C SER A 61 -16.37 1.57 -10.36
N ILE A 62 -16.97 2.46 -9.56
CA ILE A 62 -17.90 3.50 -10.05
C ILE A 62 -17.13 4.58 -10.85
N ILE A 63 -15.93 4.93 -10.46
CA ILE A 63 -15.14 6.02 -11.03
C ILE A 63 -14.33 5.55 -12.25
N SER A 64 -14.02 4.27 -12.36
CA SER A 64 -13.10 3.69 -13.35
C SER A 64 -13.49 3.99 -14.82
N GLY A 65 -14.78 4.17 -15.10
CA GLY A 65 -15.24 4.58 -16.44
C GLY A 65 -14.98 6.04 -16.80
N LYS A 66 -14.63 6.90 -15.82
CA LYS A 66 -14.49 8.35 -15.99
C LYS A 66 -13.07 8.85 -15.81
N VAL A 67 -12.26 8.12 -15.06
CA VAL A 67 -10.90 8.53 -14.66
C VAL A 67 -9.90 7.44 -15.07
N SER A 68 -8.81 7.83 -15.74
CA SER A 68 -7.78 6.87 -16.15
C SER A 68 -7.14 6.17 -14.95
N THR A 69 -6.82 4.89 -15.10
CA THR A 69 -6.14 4.07 -14.07
C THR A 69 -4.88 4.74 -13.55
N ARG A 70 -4.10 5.34 -14.44
CA ARG A 70 -2.88 6.08 -14.08
C ARG A 70 -3.16 7.26 -13.16
N LEU A 71 -4.18 8.08 -13.48
CA LEU A 71 -4.53 9.25 -12.66
C LEU A 71 -5.05 8.81 -11.29
N GLN A 72 -5.89 7.77 -11.23
CA GLN A 72 -6.34 7.20 -9.97
C GLN A 72 -5.15 6.78 -9.10
N MET A 73 -4.17 6.08 -9.68
CA MET A 73 -2.98 5.61 -8.95
C MET A 73 -2.11 6.76 -8.45
N ILE A 74 -1.94 7.84 -9.24
CA ILE A 74 -1.22 9.05 -8.80
C ILE A 74 -1.91 9.68 -7.60
N ILE A 75 -3.22 9.84 -7.65
CA ILE A 75 -4.01 10.44 -6.56
C ILE A 75 -3.88 9.61 -5.28
N VAL A 76 -4.17 8.31 -5.35
CA VAL A 76 -4.20 7.47 -4.14
C VAL A 76 -2.81 7.28 -3.53
N SER A 77 -1.76 7.17 -4.35
CA SER A 77 -0.39 7.07 -3.80
C SER A 77 0.06 8.38 -3.15
N SER A 78 -0.28 9.52 -3.73
CA SER A 78 0.01 10.83 -3.14
C SER A 78 -0.73 11.06 -1.83
N VAL A 79 -2.02 10.70 -1.77
CA VAL A 79 -2.84 10.80 -0.54
C VAL A 79 -2.32 9.84 0.53
N ALA A 80 -1.97 8.60 0.16
CA ALA A 80 -1.40 7.63 1.11
C ALA A 80 -0.08 8.13 1.72
N ILE A 81 0.81 8.71 0.91
CA ILE A 81 2.05 9.33 1.39
C ILE A 81 1.72 10.46 2.38
N ALA A 82 0.79 11.35 2.04
CA ALA A 82 0.39 12.45 2.92
C ALA A 82 -0.17 11.94 4.25
N LEU A 83 -1.06 10.94 4.24
CA LEU A 83 -1.63 10.33 5.45
C LEU A 83 -0.55 9.72 6.34
N LEU A 84 0.42 8.99 5.76
CA LEU A 84 1.52 8.41 6.53
C LEU A 84 2.47 9.47 7.08
N LEU A 85 2.79 10.52 6.32
CA LEU A 85 3.59 11.62 6.82
C LEU A 85 2.90 12.32 7.99
N ILE A 86 1.59 12.59 7.90
CA ILE A 86 0.81 13.11 9.02
C ILE A 86 0.93 12.15 10.22
N ALA A 87 0.74 10.85 10.04
CA ALA A 87 0.84 9.87 11.12
C ALA A 87 2.23 9.83 11.77
N ILE A 88 3.31 9.93 10.97
CA ILE A 88 4.69 9.93 11.48
C ILE A 88 4.97 11.17 12.32
N PHE A 89 4.55 12.35 11.87
CA PHE A 89 4.85 13.62 12.54
C PHE A 89 3.83 14.02 13.61
N LEU A 90 2.67 13.38 13.67
CA LEU A 90 1.64 13.71 14.66
C LEU A 90 2.13 13.36 16.07
N PRO A 91 1.97 14.28 17.06
CA PRO A 91 2.33 14.00 18.46
C PRO A 91 1.52 12.84 19.05
N GLU A 92 2.15 12.05 19.91
CA GLU A 92 1.46 10.95 20.62
C GLU A 92 0.45 11.43 21.66
N SER A 93 0.57 12.68 22.09
CA SER A 93 -0.37 13.33 23.02
C SER A 93 -1.76 13.53 22.43
N MET A 94 -1.92 13.48 21.10
CA MET A 94 -3.21 13.51 20.44
C MET A 94 -3.82 12.10 20.45
N GLY A 95 -4.69 11.85 21.42
CA GLY A 95 -5.37 10.56 21.61
C GLY A 95 -6.77 10.53 21.01
N MET A 96 -7.26 9.32 20.77
CA MET A 96 -8.67 9.03 20.50
C MET A 96 -9.10 7.83 21.33
N THR A 97 -10.37 7.78 21.73
CA THR A 97 -10.89 6.64 22.51
C THR A 97 -11.62 5.67 21.61
N ILE A 98 -11.21 4.41 21.62
CA ILE A 98 -11.84 3.30 20.89
C ILE A 98 -12.10 2.17 21.86
N LYS A 99 -13.37 1.74 21.97
CA LYS A 99 -13.79 0.66 22.87
C LYS A 99 -13.28 0.82 24.33
N GLY A 100 -13.19 2.06 24.81
CA GLY A 100 -12.69 2.38 26.15
C GLY A 100 -11.17 2.42 26.29
N GLY A 101 -10.41 2.10 25.26
CA GLY A 101 -8.95 2.25 25.22
C GLY A 101 -8.53 3.57 24.54
N GLU A 102 -7.54 4.22 25.10
CA GLU A 102 -6.95 5.43 24.50
C GLU A 102 -5.79 5.01 23.58
N VAL A 103 -5.85 5.45 22.32
CA VAL A 103 -4.80 5.23 21.31
C VAL A 103 -4.43 6.54 20.64
N PRO A 104 -3.18 6.71 20.21
CA PRO A 104 -2.78 7.89 19.46
C PRO A 104 -3.59 8.05 18.16
N LEU A 105 -4.01 9.29 17.87
CA LEU A 105 -4.80 9.62 16.67
C LEU A 105 -4.10 9.22 15.37
N LYS A 106 -2.78 9.13 15.36
CA LYS A 106 -1.99 8.64 14.21
C LYS A 106 -2.46 7.30 13.69
N CYS A 107 -2.99 6.41 14.55
CA CYS A 107 -3.53 5.12 14.15
C CYS A 107 -4.74 5.24 13.22
N ALA A 108 -5.55 6.30 13.35
CA ALA A 108 -6.66 6.56 12.44
C ALA A 108 -6.16 6.93 11.03
N PHE A 109 -5.10 7.74 10.93
CA PHE A 109 -4.49 8.07 9.64
C PHE A 109 -3.85 6.86 8.97
N ILE A 110 -3.20 5.98 9.75
CA ILE A 110 -2.66 4.71 9.26
C ILE A 110 -3.80 3.81 8.75
N ALA A 111 -4.89 3.67 9.49
CA ALA A 111 -6.05 2.89 9.06
C ALA A 111 -6.71 3.48 7.81
N ALA A 112 -6.76 4.81 7.68
CA ALA A 112 -7.31 5.49 6.50
C ALA A 112 -6.54 5.19 5.20
N CYS A 113 -5.27 4.79 5.28
CA CYS A 113 -4.49 4.34 4.13
C CYS A 113 -5.12 3.14 3.41
N GLY A 114 -5.98 2.35 4.09
CA GLY A 114 -6.74 1.26 3.48
C GLY A 114 -7.57 1.72 2.28
N LEU A 115 -8.16 2.92 2.35
CA LEU A 115 -8.90 3.48 1.23
C LEU A 115 -8.00 3.72 0.00
N CYS A 116 -6.78 4.18 0.23
CA CYS A 116 -5.82 4.49 -0.85
C CYS A 116 -5.22 3.21 -1.46
N THR A 117 -4.89 2.21 -0.64
CA THR A 117 -4.30 0.95 -1.13
C THR A 117 -5.29 0.11 -1.93
N SER A 118 -6.58 0.36 -1.80
CA SER A 118 -7.68 -0.44 -2.34
C SER A 118 -7.61 -0.71 -3.85
N ILE A 119 -7.19 0.27 -4.64
CA ILE A 119 -7.18 0.19 -6.11
C ILE A 119 -5.82 -0.13 -6.70
N MET A 120 -4.75 -0.03 -5.91
CA MET A 120 -3.38 -0.08 -6.42
C MET A 120 -3.06 -1.42 -7.07
N TRP A 121 -3.53 -2.56 -6.53
CA TRP A 121 -3.25 -3.88 -7.09
C TRP A 121 -3.74 -3.99 -8.55
N GLY A 122 -5.02 -3.71 -8.77
CA GLY A 122 -5.61 -3.77 -10.11
C GLY A 122 -5.02 -2.73 -11.06
N ALA A 123 -4.72 -1.54 -10.54
CA ALA A 123 -4.11 -0.47 -11.31
C ALA A 123 -2.68 -0.83 -11.78
N ILE A 124 -1.85 -1.38 -10.88
CA ILE A 124 -0.50 -1.83 -11.21
C ILE A 124 -0.56 -2.97 -12.24
N PHE A 125 -1.45 -3.96 -12.01
CA PHE A 125 -1.62 -5.07 -12.95
C PHE A 125 -2.00 -4.59 -14.34
N ASN A 126 -3.05 -3.78 -14.46
CA ASN A 126 -3.53 -3.28 -15.74
C ASN A 126 -2.44 -2.49 -16.50
N LEU A 127 -1.73 -1.60 -15.81
CA LEU A 127 -0.63 -0.84 -16.40
C LEU A 127 0.59 -1.70 -16.74
N CYS A 128 0.81 -2.78 -16.00
CA CYS A 128 1.92 -3.69 -16.17
C CYS A 128 1.76 -4.57 -17.43
N VAL A 129 0.52 -5.04 -17.70
CA VAL A 129 0.24 -5.94 -18.83
C VAL A 129 -0.21 -5.20 -20.10
N GLU A 130 -0.38 -3.88 -20.01
CA GLU A 130 -0.83 -3.06 -21.14
C GLU A 130 0.12 -3.19 -22.35
N GLY A 131 -0.41 -3.63 -23.50
CA GLY A 131 0.35 -3.74 -24.75
C GLY A 131 1.35 -4.90 -24.81
N LEU A 132 1.22 -5.95 -23.97
CA LEU A 132 2.07 -7.14 -24.02
C LEU A 132 1.59 -8.20 -25.03
N GLY A 133 0.33 -8.12 -25.52
CA GLY A 133 -0.23 -9.07 -26.50
C GLY A 133 0.00 -10.52 -26.08
N LYS A 134 0.63 -11.32 -26.94
CA LYS A 134 0.93 -12.76 -26.71
C LYS A 134 1.77 -13.07 -25.46
N TYR A 135 2.45 -12.07 -24.91
CA TYR A 135 3.28 -12.23 -23.70
C TYR A 135 2.50 -12.00 -22.41
N THR A 136 1.23 -11.59 -22.48
CA THR A 136 0.41 -11.27 -21.29
C THR A 136 0.28 -12.44 -20.32
N GLU A 137 0.12 -13.67 -20.82
CA GLU A 137 -0.01 -14.87 -19.98
C GLU A 137 1.26 -15.11 -19.15
N GLN A 138 2.42 -15.10 -19.80
CA GLN A 138 3.70 -15.29 -19.13
C GLN A 138 4.01 -14.14 -18.15
N ALA A 139 3.71 -12.91 -18.56
CA ALA A 139 3.87 -11.74 -17.73
C ALA A 139 3.00 -11.80 -16.45
N SER A 140 1.75 -12.26 -16.59
CA SER A 140 0.85 -12.46 -15.46
C SER A 140 1.37 -13.49 -14.48
N GLY A 141 1.97 -14.58 -14.95
CA GLY A 141 2.61 -15.57 -14.09
C GLY A 141 3.77 -15.00 -13.29
N ILE A 142 4.67 -14.25 -13.93
CA ILE A 142 5.79 -13.56 -13.25
C ILE A 142 5.27 -12.52 -12.25
N PHE A 143 4.25 -11.74 -12.64
CA PHE A 143 3.63 -10.76 -11.76
C PHE A 143 3.11 -11.39 -10.47
N MET A 144 2.44 -12.55 -10.58
CA MET A 144 1.92 -13.27 -9.41
C MET A 144 3.02 -13.83 -8.50
N MET A 145 4.19 -14.18 -9.03
CA MET A 145 5.33 -14.59 -8.20
C MET A 145 5.82 -13.45 -7.29
N LEU A 146 5.74 -12.20 -7.76
CA LEU A 146 6.23 -11.04 -7.02
C LEU A 146 5.30 -10.60 -5.89
N VAL A 147 4.11 -11.19 -5.76
CA VAL A 147 3.25 -11.06 -4.57
C VAL A 147 3.95 -11.52 -3.28
N VAL A 148 5.03 -12.30 -3.40
CA VAL A 148 5.91 -12.66 -2.26
C VAL A 148 6.43 -11.44 -1.49
N GLY A 149 6.42 -10.25 -2.07
CA GLY A 149 6.71 -8.98 -1.38
C GLY A 149 5.89 -8.78 -0.10
N GLY A 150 4.65 -9.31 -0.06
CA GLY A 150 3.79 -9.31 1.12
C GLY A 150 4.29 -10.13 2.31
N GLY A 151 5.20 -11.08 2.08
CA GLY A 151 5.91 -11.78 3.14
C GLY A 151 7.23 -11.09 3.51
N ILE A 152 7.97 -10.62 2.52
CA ILE A 152 9.33 -10.09 2.71
C ILE A 152 9.33 -8.70 3.33
N MET A 153 8.54 -7.76 2.77
CA MET A 153 8.60 -6.35 3.20
C MET A 153 8.09 -6.13 4.63
N PRO A 154 6.99 -6.77 5.09
CA PRO A 154 6.59 -6.67 6.49
C PRO A 154 7.61 -7.26 7.47
N LEU A 155 8.32 -8.34 7.08
CA LEU A 155 9.41 -8.87 7.89
C LEU A 155 10.55 -7.86 8.05
N ILE A 156 10.93 -7.18 6.97
CA ILE A 156 11.94 -6.12 7.01
C ILE A 156 11.42 -4.94 7.86
N GLN A 157 10.19 -4.53 7.66
CA GLN A 157 9.58 -3.43 8.41
C GLN A 157 9.58 -3.71 9.92
N HIS A 158 9.15 -4.89 10.34
CA HIS A 158 9.07 -5.24 11.75
C HIS A 158 10.45 -5.56 12.34
N ASN A 159 11.12 -6.61 11.84
CA ASN A 159 12.31 -7.16 12.49
C ASN A 159 13.57 -6.29 12.30
N VAL A 160 13.67 -5.55 11.20
CA VAL A 160 14.86 -4.73 10.94
C VAL A 160 14.63 -3.28 11.37
N LEU A 161 13.46 -2.70 11.07
CA LEU A 161 13.22 -1.28 11.34
C LEU A 161 12.45 -1.06 12.65
N ALA A 162 11.29 -1.66 12.86
CA ALA A 162 10.47 -1.35 14.03
C ALA A 162 11.16 -1.69 15.34
N LEU A 163 11.88 -2.81 15.42
CA LEU A 163 12.64 -3.21 16.61
C LEU A 163 13.91 -2.38 16.84
N THR A 164 14.39 -1.65 15.82
CA THR A 164 15.63 -0.84 15.95
C THR A 164 15.35 0.64 16.10
N ILE A 165 14.44 1.21 15.30
CA ILE A 165 14.14 2.64 15.28
C ILE A 165 12.74 3.00 15.80
N GLY A 166 11.90 2.00 16.10
CA GLY A 166 10.54 2.13 16.61
C GLY A 166 9.46 1.87 15.55
N TYR A 167 8.26 1.56 16.04
CA TYR A 167 7.11 1.18 15.19
C TYR A 167 6.69 2.29 14.21
N ILE A 168 6.49 3.50 14.71
CA ILE A 168 6.06 4.63 13.88
C ILE A 168 7.14 5.05 12.89
N PRO A 169 8.42 5.19 13.26
CA PRO A 169 9.48 5.47 12.29
C PRO A 169 9.66 4.39 11.22
N SER A 170 9.29 3.12 11.47
CA SER A 170 9.36 2.06 10.46
C SER A 170 8.49 2.33 9.23
N TYR A 171 7.45 3.18 9.36
CA TYR A 171 6.59 3.59 8.24
C TYR A 171 7.33 4.41 7.17
N TRP A 172 8.54 4.92 7.44
CA TRP A 172 9.37 5.50 6.38
C TRP A 172 9.68 4.52 5.26
N LEU A 173 9.79 3.21 5.57
CA LEU A 173 9.90 2.18 4.53
C LEU A 173 8.66 2.16 3.63
N VAL A 174 7.47 2.26 4.23
CA VAL A 174 6.20 2.29 3.48
C VAL A 174 6.10 3.55 2.62
N VAL A 175 6.52 4.69 3.14
CA VAL A 175 6.59 5.95 2.38
C VAL A 175 7.54 5.82 1.18
N ALA A 176 8.70 5.21 1.35
CA ALA A 176 9.65 4.96 0.25
C ALA A 176 9.05 4.04 -0.82
N MET A 177 8.37 2.96 -0.41
CA MET A 177 7.68 2.06 -1.34
C MET A 177 6.53 2.76 -2.07
N LEU A 178 5.74 3.59 -1.39
CA LEU A 178 4.69 4.40 -2.02
C LEU A 178 5.26 5.44 -2.99
N ALA A 179 6.40 6.05 -2.67
CA ALA A 179 7.09 6.95 -3.58
C ALA A 179 7.53 6.23 -4.87
N TYR A 180 7.96 4.96 -4.77
CA TYR A 180 8.23 4.14 -5.95
C TYR A 180 6.96 3.88 -6.76
N ILE A 181 5.83 3.56 -6.13
CA ILE A 181 4.55 3.36 -6.82
C ILE A 181 4.10 4.65 -7.52
N LEU A 182 4.27 5.80 -6.88
CA LEU A 182 4.00 7.11 -7.49
C LEU A 182 4.91 7.35 -8.70
N PHE A 183 6.21 7.08 -8.60
CA PHE A 183 7.13 7.13 -9.72
C PHE A 183 6.70 6.20 -10.86
N TYR A 184 6.28 4.97 -10.54
CA TYR A 184 5.77 4.04 -11.53
C TYR A 184 4.51 4.60 -12.23
N ALA A 185 3.58 5.17 -11.49
CA ALA A 185 2.38 5.80 -12.05
C ALA A 185 2.70 6.97 -12.98
N LEU A 186 3.65 7.82 -12.61
CA LEU A 186 4.01 9.04 -13.37
C LEU A 186 4.79 8.73 -14.64
N ILE A 187 5.79 7.86 -14.56
CA ILE A 187 6.82 7.67 -15.59
C ILE A 187 6.95 6.19 -15.98
N GLY A 188 7.04 5.29 -15.00
CA GLY A 188 7.41 3.89 -15.21
C GLY A 188 6.39 3.08 -15.98
N SER A 189 5.11 3.41 -15.88
CA SER A 189 3.99 2.71 -16.52
C SER A 189 3.84 2.99 -18.02
N LYS A 190 4.60 3.93 -18.59
CA LYS A 190 4.55 4.24 -20.03
C LYS A 190 5.21 3.14 -20.84
N ASN A 191 4.45 2.53 -21.78
CA ASN A 191 5.03 1.59 -22.73
C ASN A 191 5.92 2.37 -23.74
N VAL A 192 7.23 2.17 -23.62
CA VAL A 192 8.25 2.76 -24.54
C VAL A 192 8.78 1.75 -25.55
N ASN A 193 8.47 0.47 -25.39
CA ASN A 193 8.97 -0.63 -26.22
C ASN A 193 7.95 -1.03 -27.30
N LYS A 194 7.55 -0.07 -28.13
CA LYS A 194 6.56 -0.25 -29.20
C LYS A 194 7.06 -1.09 -30.38
N ASP A 195 8.38 -1.27 -30.48
CA ASP A 195 9.04 -2.01 -31.58
C ASP A 195 9.02 -3.53 -31.39
N ILE A 196 8.56 -4.03 -30.22
CA ILE A 196 8.51 -5.46 -29.93
C ILE A 196 7.22 -6.03 -30.55
N PRO A 197 7.29 -7.03 -31.46
CA PRO A 197 6.11 -7.63 -32.04
C PRO A 197 5.32 -8.41 -30.98
N VAL A 198 4.06 -8.03 -30.79
CA VAL A 198 3.13 -8.59 -29.79
C VAL A 198 1.98 -9.40 -30.38
N GLU A 199 1.97 -9.55 -31.72
CA GLU A 199 1.04 -10.39 -32.48
C GLU A 199 1.43 -11.87 -32.44
#